data_29d6a96a4f2b048aeb0e5b69292842f6
#
_entry.id   29d6a96a4f2b048aeb0e5b69292842f6
#
_cell.length_a   1.000
_cell.length_b   1.000
_cell.length_c   1.000
_cell.angle_alpha   90.00
_cell.angle_beta   90.00
_cell.angle_gamma   90.00
#
_symmetry.space_group_name_H-M   'P 1'
#
loop_
_entity.id
_entity.type
_entity.pdbx_description
1 polymer ?
#
loop_
_entity_poly.entity_id
_entity_poly.type
_entity_poly.pdbx_seq_one_letter_code
_entity_poly.pdbx_strand_id
1 'polypeptide(L)'
;VITMRFTETAEEDIAFSVSPLLEAVHSWHVLTDPGHHALHVPWVRRCRRLPAALRRQIREHGFVVSDYIPAFFESRAGDHDADFEDQLVAVRALPPALLAAELAQTLIDTTRCTGHDLVADPTARDTVLAELRQTDADRAARLNGILTDPLPVLEDALTVLEDYWSAAFADEWERVEPSLYESIARAGARIAHQGLFPMLRTLVPQIRIDPTQRTLRLDRPHHHDIAVTRDHPVTFTASHYVWPHVRVTCDTPWPLRLTYPALPLAPASAARPTNQQEILTTLRALAAAPRLQIITHLAAQNRSTQELASLLGLSASVTSRHLHQLTQAGLTTTRREGYYVLYSLDPARLDQIATALTTLTPKPDA
;
A
#
# COMPACT_ATOMS: atom_id res chain seq x y z
N VAL A 1 17.17 1.34 4.55
CA VAL A 1 17.09 0.78 3.18
C VAL A 1 16.96 -0.73 3.26
N ILE A 2 15.92 -1.29 2.64
CA ILE A 2 15.77 -2.72 2.49
C ILE A 2 16.31 -3.12 1.12
N THR A 3 17.28 -4.05 1.08
CA THR A 3 17.84 -4.60 -0.15
C THR A 3 17.52 -6.09 -0.22
N MET A 4 16.84 -6.52 -1.26
CA MET A 4 16.61 -7.93 -1.58
C MET A 4 17.53 -8.32 -2.73
N ARG A 5 18.30 -9.41 -2.56
CA ARG A 5 19.19 -9.97 -3.58
C ARG A 5 18.63 -11.29 -4.07
N PHE A 6 18.40 -11.38 -5.36
CA PHE A 6 17.81 -12.54 -6.00
C PHE A 6 18.89 -13.47 -6.57
N THR A 7 18.78 -14.76 -6.31
CA THR A 7 19.66 -15.79 -6.92
C THR A 7 19.42 -15.89 -8.44
N GLU A 8 20.21 -16.69 -9.13
CA GLU A 8 20.01 -16.94 -10.57
C GLU A 8 18.70 -17.67 -10.86
N THR A 9 18.24 -18.53 -9.94
CA THR A 9 16.98 -19.28 -10.03
C THR A 9 15.79 -18.57 -9.37
N ALA A 10 15.90 -17.26 -9.15
CA ALA A 10 14.93 -16.50 -8.34
C ALA A 10 13.46 -16.55 -8.83
N GLU A 11 13.24 -16.93 -10.09
CA GLU A 11 11.86 -17.09 -10.60
C GLU A 11 11.16 -18.29 -9.97
N GLU A 12 11.91 -19.25 -9.45
CA GLU A 12 11.40 -20.40 -8.69
C GLU A 12 11.22 -20.11 -7.18
N ASP A 13 11.84 -19.01 -6.73
CA ASP A 13 11.89 -18.61 -5.31
C ASP A 13 10.89 -17.52 -4.97
N ILE A 14 9.94 -17.25 -5.88
CA ILE A 14 8.88 -16.26 -5.69
C ILE A 14 7.50 -16.90 -5.69
N ALA A 15 6.63 -16.36 -4.86
CA ALA A 15 5.23 -16.72 -4.83
C ALA A 15 4.35 -15.47 -4.91
N PHE A 16 3.11 -15.65 -5.34
CA PHE A 16 2.10 -14.59 -5.29
C PHE A 16 0.96 -15.03 -4.39
N SER A 17 0.37 -14.09 -3.67
CA SER A 17 -0.77 -14.36 -2.80
C SER A 17 -1.79 -13.24 -2.79
N VAL A 18 -2.99 -13.59 -2.36
CA VAL A 18 -4.08 -12.70 -2.00
C VAL A 18 -4.52 -13.10 -0.60
N SER A 19 -4.86 -12.14 0.25
CA SER A 19 -5.29 -12.41 1.62
C SER A 19 -6.51 -11.55 1.97
N PRO A 20 -7.69 -12.15 2.20
CA PRO A 20 -8.87 -11.43 2.63
C PRO A 20 -8.67 -10.74 3.99
N LEU A 21 -7.99 -11.39 4.92
CA LEU A 21 -7.67 -10.81 6.23
C LEU A 21 -6.78 -9.58 6.11
N LEU A 22 -5.66 -9.70 5.38
CA LEU A 22 -4.75 -8.59 5.20
C LEU A 22 -5.40 -7.41 4.46
N GLU A 23 -6.25 -7.70 3.50
CA GLU A 23 -7.00 -6.68 2.76
C GLU A 23 -8.01 -5.95 3.66
N ALA A 24 -8.72 -6.67 4.53
CA ALA A 24 -9.60 -6.09 5.55
C ALA A 24 -8.82 -5.20 6.53
N VAL A 25 -7.65 -5.66 6.97
CA VAL A 25 -6.74 -4.93 7.87
C VAL A 25 -6.22 -3.66 7.20
N HIS A 26 -5.77 -3.71 5.93
CA HIS A 26 -5.36 -2.52 5.19
C HIS A 26 -6.52 -1.53 5.01
N SER A 27 -7.72 -2.03 4.75
CA SER A 27 -8.90 -1.15 4.66
C SER A 27 -9.27 -0.52 6.01
N TRP A 28 -9.06 -1.22 7.11
CA TRP A 28 -9.20 -0.66 8.46
C TRP A 28 -8.15 0.44 8.71
N HIS A 29 -6.88 0.22 8.32
CA HIS A 29 -5.86 1.26 8.36
C HIS A 29 -6.31 2.52 7.61
N VAL A 30 -6.87 2.37 6.41
CA VAL A 30 -7.44 3.50 5.64
C VAL A 30 -8.53 4.26 6.41
N LEU A 31 -9.31 3.58 7.26
CA LEU A 31 -10.34 4.24 8.08
C LEU A 31 -9.74 5.00 9.28
N THR A 32 -8.58 4.56 9.80
CA THR A 32 -7.89 5.25 10.90
C THR A 32 -7.15 6.49 10.44
N ASP A 33 -6.55 6.45 9.24
CA ASP A 33 -5.82 7.59 8.64
C ASP A 33 -6.23 7.86 7.19
N PRO A 34 -7.45 8.35 6.95
CA PRO A 34 -7.95 8.58 5.60
C PRO A 34 -7.21 9.71 4.85
N GLY A 35 -6.41 10.51 5.55
CA GLY A 35 -5.69 11.66 4.95
C GLY A 35 -4.67 11.24 3.90
N HIS A 36 -4.02 10.10 4.08
CA HIS A 36 -3.00 9.56 3.17
C HIS A 36 -3.57 8.68 2.04
N HIS A 37 -4.89 8.39 2.07
CA HIS A 37 -5.53 7.40 1.21
C HIS A 37 -6.60 7.99 0.30
N ALA A 38 -6.22 8.99 -0.51
CA ALA A 38 -7.16 9.73 -1.37
C ALA A 38 -7.97 8.83 -2.32
N LEU A 39 -7.39 7.74 -2.83
CA LEU A 39 -8.11 6.78 -3.70
C LEU A 39 -9.25 6.07 -2.99
N HIS A 40 -9.16 5.89 -1.67
CA HIS A 40 -10.12 5.14 -0.87
C HIS A 40 -11.19 6.01 -0.20
N VAL A 41 -11.27 7.29 -0.53
CA VAL A 41 -12.33 8.19 -0.03
C VAL A 41 -13.75 7.67 -0.28
N PRO A 42 -14.09 7.04 -1.42
CA PRO A 42 -15.40 6.43 -1.62
C PRO A 42 -15.70 5.34 -0.58
N TRP A 43 -14.71 4.52 -0.23
CA TRP A 43 -14.80 3.51 0.82
C TRP A 43 -15.01 4.14 2.19
N VAL A 44 -14.19 5.10 2.57
CA VAL A 44 -14.33 5.84 3.83
C VAL A 44 -15.73 6.45 3.96
N ARG A 45 -16.28 7.01 2.88
CA ARG A 45 -17.66 7.54 2.87
C ARG A 45 -18.71 6.47 3.08
N ARG A 46 -18.52 5.28 2.52
CA ARG A 46 -19.43 4.14 2.73
C ARG A 46 -19.40 3.71 4.18
N CYS A 47 -18.24 3.56 4.79
CA CYS A 47 -18.06 3.15 6.17
C CYS A 47 -18.60 4.18 7.19
N ARG A 48 -18.80 5.45 6.81
CA ARG A 48 -19.52 6.43 7.66
C ARG A 48 -20.98 6.05 7.94
N ARG A 49 -21.56 5.13 7.17
CA ARG A 49 -22.93 4.63 7.33
C ARG A 49 -23.00 3.43 8.27
N LEU A 50 -21.89 2.87 8.70
CA LEU A 50 -21.86 1.79 9.68
C LEU A 50 -22.48 2.23 11.01
N PRO A 51 -22.99 1.29 11.83
CA PRO A 51 -23.51 1.56 13.15
C PRO A 51 -22.55 2.40 14.00
N ALA A 52 -23.08 3.34 14.77
CA ALA A 52 -22.23 4.26 15.55
C ALA A 52 -21.34 3.52 16.56
N ALA A 53 -21.81 2.41 17.13
CA ALA A 53 -21.04 1.56 18.04
C ALA A 53 -19.82 0.96 17.32
N LEU A 54 -20.02 0.33 16.16
CA LEU A 54 -18.93 -0.28 15.40
C LEU A 54 -17.91 0.78 14.93
N ARG A 55 -18.36 1.95 14.46
CA ARG A 55 -17.45 3.05 14.09
C ARG A 55 -16.61 3.54 15.28
N ARG A 56 -17.15 3.50 16.48
CA ARG A 56 -16.41 3.83 17.70
C ARG A 56 -15.37 2.77 17.99
N GLN A 57 -15.73 1.49 17.96
CA GLN A 57 -14.80 0.36 18.17
C GLN A 57 -13.66 0.36 17.14
N ILE A 58 -13.96 0.57 15.86
CA ILE A 58 -12.95 0.72 14.78
C ILE A 58 -11.92 1.82 15.13
N ARG A 59 -12.35 2.96 15.70
CA ARG A 59 -11.44 4.02 16.11
C ARG A 59 -10.67 3.70 17.38
N GLU A 60 -11.32 3.12 18.39
CA GLU A 60 -10.73 2.79 19.67
C GLU A 60 -9.63 1.74 19.55
N HIS A 61 -9.82 0.76 18.65
CA HIS A 61 -8.84 -0.29 18.36
C HIS A 61 -7.95 0.04 17.14
N GLY A 62 -8.12 1.19 16.51
CA GLY A 62 -7.36 1.61 15.34
C GLY A 62 -5.83 1.70 15.56
N PHE A 63 -5.38 1.79 16.82
CA PHE A 63 -3.95 1.75 17.15
C PHE A 63 -3.27 0.45 16.71
N VAL A 64 -4.01 -0.67 16.61
CA VAL A 64 -3.48 -1.97 16.16
C VAL A 64 -3.04 -1.93 14.69
N VAL A 65 -3.57 -0.99 13.90
CA VAL A 65 -3.33 -0.90 12.46
C VAL A 65 -2.90 0.50 12.02
N SER A 66 -2.38 1.35 12.92
CA SER A 66 -2.01 2.74 12.61
C SER A 66 -0.69 2.85 11.85
N ASP A 67 0.40 3.14 12.55
CA ASP A 67 1.73 3.34 11.94
C ASP A 67 2.42 2.02 11.59
N TYR A 68 2.12 0.99 12.33
CA TYR A 68 2.59 -0.38 12.13
C TYR A 68 1.39 -1.31 12.01
N ILE A 69 1.42 -2.23 11.07
CA ILE A 69 0.47 -3.34 10.96
C ILE A 69 1.19 -4.62 11.35
N PRO A 70 0.74 -5.32 12.40
CA PRO A 70 1.36 -6.54 12.87
C PRO A 70 1.48 -7.60 11.78
N ALA A 71 2.65 -8.23 11.70
CA ALA A 71 2.93 -9.23 10.67
C ALA A 71 2.10 -10.52 10.84
N PHE A 72 1.49 -10.75 11.99
CA PHE A 72 0.58 -11.88 12.17
C PHE A 72 -0.71 -11.78 11.35
N PHE A 73 -1.08 -10.60 10.86
CA PHE A 73 -2.21 -10.46 9.93
C PHE A 73 -1.85 -10.91 8.51
N GLU A 74 -0.59 -11.18 8.24
CA GLU A 74 -0.15 -11.70 6.96
C GLU A 74 -0.30 -13.22 6.95
N SER A 75 -0.98 -13.78 5.94
CA SER A 75 -1.13 -15.21 5.79
C SER A 75 0.24 -15.91 5.65
N ARG A 76 0.36 -17.12 6.19
CA ARG A 76 1.58 -17.93 6.08
C ARG A 76 1.81 -18.38 4.64
N ALA A 77 3.08 -18.62 4.28
CA ALA A 77 3.41 -19.24 3.01
C ALA A 77 2.68 -20.60 2.88
N GLY A 78 1.87 -20.76 1.84
CA GLY A 78 1.06 -21.96 1.61
C GLY A 78 -0.45 -21.79 1.82
N ASP A 79 -0.90 -20.73 2.48
CA ASP A 79 -2.33 -20.47 2.74
C ASP A 79 -2.99 -19.70 1.57
N HIS A 80 -2.72 -20.13 0.33
CA HIS A 80 -3.19 -19.43 -0.86
C HIS A 80 -4.71 -19.44 -1.04
N ASP A 81 -5.40 -20.42 -0.45
CA ASP A 81 -6.85 -20.62 -0.54
C ASP A 81 -7.57 -20.42 0.79
N ALA A 82 -6.88 -19.94 1.84
CA ALA A 82 -7.47 -19.73 3.14
C ALA A 82 -8.45 -18.54 3.10
N ASP A 83 -9.66 -18.77 3.56
CA ASP A 83 -10.67 -17.72 3.70
C ASP A 83 -10.37 -16.80 4.92
N PHE A 84 -11.23 -15.81 5.12
CA PHE A 84 -11.06 -14.85 6.21
C PHE A 84 -11.09 -15.51 7.59
N GLU A 85 -12.01 -16.44 7.81
CA GLU A 85 -12.21 -17.17 9.07
C GLU A 85 -11.02 -18.09 9.38
N ASP A 86 -10.53 -18.82 8.39
CA ASP A 86 -9.36 -19.69 8.52
C ASP A 86 -8.11 -18.87 8.92
N GLN A 87 -7.93 -17.70 8.32
CA GLN A 87 -6.82 -16.80 8.64
C GLN A 87 -6.92 -16.26 10.06
N LEU A 88 -8.13 -15.93 10.56
CA LEU A 88 -8.34 -15.53 11.96
C LEU A 88 -8.02 -16.66 12.94
N VAL A 89 -8.43 -17.89 12.62
CA VAL A 89 -8.09 -19.06 13.43
C VAL A 89 -6.56 -19.23 13.52
N ALA A 90 -5.86 -19.03 12.41
CA ALA A 90 -4.39 -19.10 12.39
C ALA A 90 -3.74 -18.00 13.26
N VAL A 91 -4.29 -16.78 13.28
CA VAL A 91 -3.82 -15.70 14.17
C VAL A 91 -4.02 -16.07 15.63
N ARG A 92 -5.20 -16.59 16.01
CA ARG A 92 -5.50 -17.01 17.39
C ARG A 92 -4.60 -18.16 17.89
N ALA A 93 -4.08 -18.95 16.98
CA ALA A 93 -3.20 -20.08 17.31
C ALA A 93 -1.72 -19.69 17.54
N LEU A 94 -1.36 -18.40 17.38
CA LEU A 94 0.01 -17.94 17.53
C LEU A 94 0.45 -17.90 19.01
N PRO A 95 1.76 -18.11 19.27
CA PRO A 95 2.30 -18.02 20.63
C PRO A 95 2.06 -16.62 21.23
N PRO A 96 1.62 -16.52 22.50
CA PRO A 96 1.36 -15.22 23.15
C PRO A 96 2.56 -14.27 23.15
N ALA A 97 3.78 -14.77 23.29
CA ALA A 97 5.00 -13.95 23.25
C ALA A 97 5.18 -13.25 21.88
N LEU A 98 4.84 -13.95 20.78
CA LEU A 98 4.91 -13.40 19.44
C LEU A 98 3.81 -12.35 19.23
N LEU A 99 2.60 -12.62 19.71
CA LEU A 99 1.50 -11.67 19.68
C LEU A 99 1.81 -10.40 20.47
N ALA A 100 2.40 -10.56 21.67
CA ALA A 100 2.83 -9.45 22.51
C ALA A 100 3.87 -8.57 21.80
N ALA A 101 4.88 -9.18 21.18
CA ALA A 101 5.91 -8.47 20.44
C ALA A 101 5.33 -7.64 19.30
N GLU A 102 4.49 -8.25 18.46
CA GLU A 102 3.88 -7.60 17.31
C GLU A 102 2.90 -6.47 17.70
N LEU A 103 2.06 -6.70 18.71
CA LEU A 103 1.16 -5.67 19.22
C LEU A 103 1.92 -4.53 19.91
N ALA A 104 3.02 -4.81 20.60
CA ALA A 104 3.85 -3.78 21.19
C ALA A 104 4.47 -2.84 20.15
N GLN A 105 4.81 -3.35 18.96
CA GLN A 105 5.33 -2.55 17.83
C GLN A 105 4.40 -1.39 17.46
N THR A 106 3.09 -1.55 17.62
CA THR A 106 2.10 -0.51 17.28
C THR A 106 2.13 0.67 18.26
N LEU A 107 2.78 0.51 19.40
CA LEU A 107 2.80 1.47 20.52
C LEU A 107 4.18 2.05 20.82
N ILE A 108 5.22 1.71 20.07
CA ILE A 108 6.59 2.17 20.31
C ILE A 108 7.21 2.84 19.10
N ASP A 109 8.31 3.54 19.32
CA ASP A 109 9.18 4.00 18.23
C ASP A 109 10.11 2.87 17.82
N THR A 110 9.77 2.20 16.73
CA THR A 110 10.51 1.06 16.21
C THR A 110 11.92 1.38 15.72
N THR A 111 12.27 2.67 15.59
CA THR A 111 13.64 3.08 15.25
C THR A 111 14.62 2.90 16.40
N ARG A 112 14.12 2.81 17.65
CA ARG A 112 14.93 2.71 18.89
C ARG A 112 14.97 1.28 19.45
N CYS A 113 13.87 0.58 19.41
CA CYS A 113 13.75 -0.81 19.88
C CYS A 113 12.59 -1.51 19.16
N THR A 114 12.58 -2.82 19.19
CA THR A 114 11.50 -3.64 18.65
C THR A 114 10.60 -4.19 19.76
N GLY A 115 9.38 -4.60 19.42
CA GLY A 115 8.53 -5.31 20.38
C GLY A 115 9.12 -6.63 20.84
N HIS A 116 9.92 -7.29 19.99
CA HIS A 116 10.68 -8.49 20.37
C HIS A 116 11.72 -8.19 21.44
N ASP A 117 12.41 -7.05 21.38
CA ASP A 117 13.35 -6.63 22.43
C ASP A 117 12.61 -6.43 23.75
N LEU A 118 11.41 -5.82 23.73
CA LEU A 118 10.62 -5.60 24.96
C LEU A 118 10.10 -6.90 25.59
N VAL A 119 9.84 -7.92 24.79
CA VAL A 119 9.45 -9.23 25.30
C VAL A 119 10.65 -9.98 25.85
N ALA A 120 11.83 -9.88 25.22
CA ALA A 120 13.03 -10.62 25.56
C ALA A 120 13.83 -9.97 26.73
N ASP A 121 13.85 -8.63 26.81
CA ASP A 121 14.64 -7.87 27.80
C ASP A 121 13.74 -7.06 28.75
N PRO A 122 13.59 -7.48 30.02
CA PRO A 122 12.85 -6.74 31.03
C PRO A 122 13.40 -5.32 31.27
N THR A 123 14.71 -5.10 31.12
CA THR A 123 15.35 -3.79 31.36
C THR A 123 14.96 -2.81 30.25
N ALA A 124 14.99 -3.26 28.99
CA ALA A 124 14.53 -2.46 27.86
C ALA A 124 13.05 -2.11 28.02
N ARG A 125 12.22 -3.09 28.40
CA ARG A 125 10.79 -2.88 28.68
C ARG A 125 10.55 -1.82 29.76
N ASP A 126 11.22 -1.95 30.92
CA ASP A 126 11.03 -1.02 32.03
C ASP A 126 11.46 0.40 31.66
N THR A 127 12.51 0.53 30.86
CA THR A 127 12.99 1.82 30.34
C THR A 127 11.95 2.48 29.44
N VAL A 128 11.44 1.76 28.44
CA VAL A 128 10.43 2.28 27.50
C VAL A 128 9.13 2.63 28.24
N LEU A 129 8.68 1.79 29.17
CA LEU A 129 7.49 2.06 29.97
C LEU A 129 7.68 3.29 30.86
N ALA A 130 8.86 3.52 31.44
CA ALA A 130 9.14 4.70 32.23
C ALA A 130 9.13 5.98 31.39
N GLU A 131 9.71 5.97 30.20
CA GLU A 131 9.66 7.09 29.24
C GLU A 131 8.22 7.41 28.82
N LEU A 132 7.46 6.38 28.44
CA LEU A 132 6.06 6.55 28.01
C LEU A 132 5.17 7.08 29.15
N ARG A 133 5.36 6.64 30.40
CA ARG A 133 4.58 7.15 31.53
C ARG A 133 4.74 8.67 31.74
N GLN A 134 5.87 9.24 31.32
CA GLN A 134 6.12 10.69 31.44
C GLN A 134 5.44 11.48 30.28
N THR A 135 5.19 10.86 29.13
CA THR A 135 4.69 11.54 27.93
C THR A 135 3.24 11.17 27.60
N ASP A 136 2.87 9.90 27.81
CA ASP A 136 1.55 9.33 27.47
C ASP A 136 1.26 8.14 28.41
N ALA A 137 0.65 8.41 29.55
CA ALA A 137 0.35 7.41 30.57
C ALA A 137 -0.63 6.32 30.09
N ASP A 138 -1.58 6.69 29.21
CA ASP A 138 -2.56 5.74 28.66
C ASP A 138 -1.89 4.76 27.70
N ARG A 139 -0.99 5.26 26.85
CA ARG A 139 -0.18 4.44 25.96
C ARG A 139 0.75 3.51 26.73
N ALA A 140 1.37 3.99 27.80
CA ALA A 140 2.20 3.19 28.70
C ALA A 140 1.40 2.07 29.40
N ALA A 141 0.20 2.38 29.87
CA ALA A 141 -0.67 1.39 30.51
C ALA A 141 -1.09 0.30 29.50
N ARG A 142 -1.45 0.69 28.28
CA ARG A 142 -1.81 -0.23 27.20
C ARG A 142 -0.64 -1.12 26.80
N LEU A 143 0.56 -0.56 26.59
CA LEU A 143 1.76 -1.31 26.29
C LEU A 143 2.08 -2.32 27.40
N ASN A 144 2.00 -1.91 28.66
CA ASN A 144 2.23 -2.81 29.79
C ASN A 144 1.20 -3.94 29.84
N GLY A 145 -0.06 -3.66 29.55
CA GLY A 145 -1.12 -4.67 29.42
C GLY A 145 -0.79 -5.71 28.37
N ILE A 146 -0.44 -5.28 27.16
CA ILE A 146 -0.05 -6.15 26.04
C ILE A 146 1.15 -7.03 26.38
N LEU A 147 2.19 -6.46 27.00
CA LEU A 147 3.40 -7.19 27.39
C LEU A 147 3.17 -8.17 28.56
N THR A 148 2.10 -7.98 29.32
CA THR A 148 1.70 -8.88 30.41
C THR A 148 0.78 -10.00 29.92
N ASP A 149 -0.24 -9.65 29.15
CA ASP A 149 -1.18 -10.57 28.53
C ASP A 149 -1.74 -9.95 27.25
N PRO A 150 -1.28 -10.37 26.06
CA PRO A 150 -1.73 -9.83 24.77
C PRO A 150 -3.12 -10.29 24.36
N LEU A 151 -3.62 -11.41 24.91
CA LEU A 151 -4.83 -12.08 24.40
C LEU A 151 -6.09 -11.22 24.49
N PRO A 152 -6.38 -10.50 25.59
CA PRO A 152 -7.56 -9.65 25.65
C PRO A 152 -7.56 -8.57 24.56
N VAL A 153 -6.42 -7.92 24.33
CA VAL A 153 -6.29 -6.87 23.31
C VAL A 153 -6.42 -7.44 21.91
N LEU A 154 -5.85 -8.64 21.67
CA LEU A 154 -6.00 -9.34 20.40
C LEU A 154 -7.46 -9.69 20.14
N GLU A 155 -8.13 -10.35 21.09
CA GLU A 155 -9.52 -10.80 20.90
C GLU A 155 -10.49 -9.62 20.71
N ASP A 156 -10.29 -8.52 21.43
CA ASP A 156 -11.07 -7.29 21.21
C ASP A 156 -10.86 -6.78 19.77
N ALA A 157 -9.62 -6.74 19.27
CA ALA A 157 -9.29 -6.29 17.92
C ALA A 157 -9.84 -7.24 16.85
N LEU A 158 -9.74 -8.56 17.06
CA LEU A 158 -10.30 -9.56 16.13
C LEU A 158 -11.82 -9.50 16.10
N THR A 159 -12.47 -9.32 17.24
CA THR A 159 -13.94 -9.14 17.31
C THR A 159 -14.38 -7.90 16.50
N VAL A 160 -13.67 -6.79 16.65
CA VAL A 160 -13.95 -5.59 15.83
C VAL A 160 -13.77 -5.87 14.35
N LEU A 161 -12.77 -6.66 13.99
CA LEU A 161 -12.48 -7.03 12.60
C LEU A 161 -13.55 -7.96 12.03
N GLU A 162 -14.04 -8.93 12.81
CA GLU A 162 -15.16 -9.82 12.44
C GLU A 162 -16.46 -9.04 12.24
N ASP A 163 -16.79 -8.13 13.17
CA ASP A 163 -17.94 -7.24 13.05
C ASP A 163 -17.82 -6.32 11.83
N TYR A 164 -16.64 -5.80 11.57
CA TYR A 164 -16.36 -4.96 10.40
C TYR A 164 -16.45 -5.73 9.10
N TRP A 165 -15.90 -6.95 9.06
CA TRP A 165 -16.02 -7.86 7.92
C TRP A 165 -17.48 -8.11 7.58
N SER A 166 -18.26 -8.58 8.57
CA SER A 166 -19.67 -8.93 8.39
C SER A 166 -20.55 -7.73 8.02
N ALA A 167 -20.26 -6.54 8.58
CA ALA A 167 -21.08 -5.35 8.36
C ALA A 167 -20.80 -4.61 7.07
N ALA A 168 -19.60 -4.77 6.48
CA ALA A 168 -19.19 -3.96 5.32
C ALA A 168 -18.15 -4.60 4.41
N PHE A 169 -17.16 -5.32 4.94
CA PHE A 169 -16.01 -5.66 4.14
C PHE A 169 -16.20 -6.93 3.30
N ALA A 170 -17.08 -7.85 3.69
CA ALA A 170 -17.38 -9.04 2.90
C ALA A 170 -17.86 -8.68 1.47
N ASP A 171 -18.86 -7.78 1.36
CA ASP A 171 -19.34 -7.29 0.05
C ASP A 171 -18.23 -6.53 -0.72
N GLU A 172 -17.36 -5.83 -0.01
CA GLU A 172 -16.24 -5.13 -0.61
C GLU A 172 -15.17 -6.10 -1.10
N TRP A 173 -14.93 -7.18 -0.35
CA TRP A 173 -14.02 -8.25 -0.72
C TRP A 173 -14.43 -8.89 -2.06
N GLU A 174 -15.69 -9.32 -2.18
CA GLU A 174 -16.21 -9.87 -3.44
C GLU A 174 -15.98 -8.94 -4.64
N ARG A 175 -15.96 -7.64 -4.41
CA ARG A 175 -15.75 -6.62 -5.44
C ARG A 175 -14.29 -6.41 -5.81
N VAL A 176 -13.36 -6.50 -4.84
CA VAL A 176 -11.93 -6.22 -5.08
C VAL A 176 -11.12 -7.46 -5.42
N GLU A 177 -11.49 -8.61 -4.88
CA GLU A 177 -10.80 -9.88 -5.06
C GLU A 177 -10.48 -10.22 -6.53
N PRO A 178 -11.43 -10.13 -7.50
CA PRO A 178 -11.13 -10.44 -8.89
C PRO A 178 -10.00 -9.58 -9.47
N SER A 179 -9.90 -8.31 -9.04
CA SER A 179 -8.85 -7.40 -9.50
C SER A 179 -7.47 -7.75 -8.91
N LEU A 180 -7.43 -8.35 -7.72
CA LEU A 180 -6.21 -8.83 -7.09
C LEU A 180 -5.65 -10.04 -7.87
N TYR A 181 -6.49 -11.02 -8.17
CA TYR A 181 -6.11 -12.16 -9.00
C TYR A 181 -5.71 -11.77 -10.41
N GLU A 182 -6.41 -10.80 -11.01
CA GLU A 182 -6.01 -10.26 -12.31
C GLU A 182 -4.63 -9.58 -12.25
N SER A 183 -4.32 -8.88 -11.17
CA SER A 183 -2.99 -8.28 -10.95
C SER A 183 -1.90 -9.36 -10.90
N ILE A 184 -2.15 -10.46 -10.18
CA ILE A 184 -1.24 -11.61 -10.11
C ILE A 184 -1.07 -12.27 -11.47
N ALA A 185 -2.18 -12.53 -12.18
CA ALA A 185 -2.12 -13.14 -13.51
C ALA A 185 -1.30 -12.30 -14.51
N ARG A 186 -1.45 -10.97 -14.45
CA ARG A 186 -0.64 -10.05 -15.29
C ARG A 186 0.83 -10.06 -14.88
N ALA A 187 1.13 -10.12 -13.58
CA ALA A 187 2.51 -10.24 -13.10
C ALA A 187 3.15 -11.53 -13.61
N GLY A 188 2.46 -12.67 -13.48
CA GLY A 188 2.91 -13.96 -13.99
C GLY A 188 3.13 -13.98 -15.49
N ALA A 189 2.18 -13.45 -16.29
CA ALA A 189 2.33 -13.32 -17.74
C ALA A 189 3.55 -12.46 -18.10
N ARG A 190 3.79 -11.38 -17.37
CA ARG A 190 4.94 -10.51 -17.61
C ARG A 190 6.26 -11.18 -17.25
N ILE A 191 6.32 -11.96 -16.18
CA ILE A 191 7.50 -12.77 -15.86
C ILE A 191 7.79 -13.74 -17.00
N ALA A 192 6.78 -14.46 -17.48
CA ALA A 192 6.93 -15.44 -18.55
C ALA A 192 7.43 -14.83 -19.88
N HIS A 193 7.04 -13.58 -20.19
CA HIS A 193 7.41 -12.93 -21.43
C HIS A 193 8.65 -12.05 -21.35
N GLN A 194 8.93 -11.47 -20.21
CA GLN A 194 9.96 -10.42 -20.05
C GLN A 194 10.96 -10.71 -18.92
N GLY A 195 10.69 -11.73 -18.09
CA GLY A 195 11.47 -12.05 -16.90
C GLY A 195 11.08 -11.24 -15.66
N LEU A 196 11.67 -11.63 -14.52
CA LEU A 196 11.34 -11.12 -13.19
C LEU A 196 11.56 -9.60 -13.06
N PHE A 197 12.74 -9.09 -13.41
CA PHE A 197 13.12 -7.69 -13.14
C PHE A 197 12.29 -6.66 -13.91
N PRO A 198 11.96 -6.86 -15.19
CA PRO A 198 11.00 -6.00 -15.89
C PRO A 198 9.61 -5.99 -15.24
N MET A 199 9.14 -7.13 -14.74
CA MET A 199 7.88 -7.20 -14.00
C MET A 199 7.98 -6.41 -12.70
N LEU A 200 9.00 -6.61 -11.88
CA LEU A 200 9.19 -5.90 -10.60
C LEU A 200 9.16 -4.37 -10.77
N ARG A 201 9.73 -3.83 -11.84
CA ARG A 201 9.69 -2.39 -12.15
C ARG A 201 8.27 -1.84 -12.32
N THR A 202 7.31 -2.69 -12.59
CA THR A 202 5.92 -2.28 -12.83
C THR A 202 5.04 -2.36 -11.59
N LEU A 203 5.53 -2.98 -10.51
CA LEU A 203 4.75 -3.12 -9.29
C LEU A 203 4.53 -1.77 -8.61
N VAL A 204 5.59 -0.99 -8.42
CA VAL A 204 5.50 0.34 -7.80
C VAL A 204 6.68 1.23 -8.16
N PRO A 205 6.46 2.55 -8.29
CA PRO A 205 7.52 3.51 -8.58
C PRO A 205 8.59 3.64 -7.48
N GLN A 206 8.27 3.30 -6.23
CA GLN A 206 9.17 3.41 -5.08
C GLN A 206 10.24 2.32 -5.03
N ILE A 207 10.10 1.27 -5.84
CA ILE A 207 11.07 0.18 -5.92
C ILE A 207 12.17 0.56 -6.91
N ARG A 208 13.42 0.54 -6.44
CA ARG A 208 14.59 0.67 -7.30
C ARG A 208 15.10 -0.72 -7.66
N ILE A 209 15.19 -1.00 -8.94
CA ILE A 209 15.63 -2.29 -9.47
C ILE A 209 16.96 -2.13 -10.18
N ASP A 210 17.94 -2.93 -9.79
CA ASP A 210 19.20 -3.13 -10.54
C ASP A 210 19.23 -4.57 -11.05
N PRO A 211 18.96 -4.80 -12.35
CA PRO A 211 18.96 -6.15 -12.92
C PRO A 211 20.37 -6.75 -12.99
N THR A 212 21.42 -5.91 -13.11
CA THR A 212 22.82 -6.37 -13.19
C THR A 212 23.26 -6.93 -11.86
N GLN A 213 22.92 -6.26 -10.78
CA GLN A 213 23.20 -6.71 -9.42
C GLN A 213 22.13 -7.67 -8.89
N ARG A 214 21.08 -7.93 -9.67
CA ARG A 214 19.90 -8.73 -9.29
C ARG A 214 19.31 -8.27 -7.95
N THR A 215 19.20 -6.97 -7.76
CA THR A 215 18.71 -6.37 -6.50
C THR A 215 17.45 -5.55 -6.69
N LEU A 216 16.60 -5.63 -5.65
CA LEU A 216 15.47 -4.74 -5.41
C LEU A 216 15.77 -3.94 -4.15
N ARG A 217 15.59 -2.62 -4.21
CA ARG A 217 15.81 -1.71 -3.07
C ARG A 217 14.59 -0.86 -2.81
N LEU A 218 14.24 -0.78 -1.51
CA LEU A 218 13.24 0.14 -1.00
C LEU A 218 13.89 1.10 -0.01
N ASP A 219 13.54 2.37 -0.11
CA ASP A 219 13.99 3.37 0.85
C ASP A 219 13.13 3.27 2.12
N ARG A 220 13.74 2.83 3.21
CA ARG A 220 13.12 2.61 4.53
C ARG A 220 14.10 3.01 5.63
N PRO A 221 13.62 3.42 6.84
CA PRO A 221 14.50 3.80 7.95
C PRO A 221 15.45 2.68 8.37
N HIS A 222 14.96 1.44 8.43
CA HIS A 222 15.74 0.28 8.83
C HIS A 222 16.58 -0.28 7.67
N HIS A 223 17.73 -0.86 8.00
CA HIS A 223 18.63 -1.48 7.05
C HIS A 223 18.52 -3.01 7.12
N HIS A 224 18.06 -3.62 6.03
CA HIS A 224 18.02 -5.06 5.87
C HIS A 224 18.69 -5.42 4.54
N ASP A 225 19.49 -6.48 4.57
CA ASP A 225 20.13 -7.06 3.39
C ASP A 225 19.73 -8.55 3.33
N ILE A 226 18.82 -8.88 2.43
CA ILE A 226 18.08 -10.12 2.42
C ILE A 226 18.42 -10.87 1.14
N ALA A 227 18.88 -12.11 1.29
CA ALA A 227 19.03 -13.03 0.17
C ALA A 227 17.71 -13.76 -0.07
N VAL A 228 17.15 -13.61 -1.27
CA VAL A 228 16.00 -14.37 -1.74
C VAL A 228 16.53 -15.67 -2.33
N THR A 229 16.20 -16.77 -1.69
CA THR A 229 16.68 -18.13 -2.02
C THR A 229 15.53 -19.11 -1.89
N ARG A 230 15.74 -20.36 -2.33
CA ARG A 230 14.75 -21.42 -2.20
C ARG A 230 14.35 -21.68 -0.73
N ASP A 231 15.29 -21.54 0.21
CA ASP A 231 15.04 -21.72 1.63
C ASP A 231 14.45 -20.46 2.28
N HIS A 232 14.52 -19.33 1.59
CA HIS A 232 14.00 -18.04 2.02
C HIS A 232 13.31 -17.32 0.84
N PRO A 233 12.16 -17.86 0.38
CA PRO A 233 11.44 -17.32 -0.77
C PRO A 233 10.75 -16.02 -0.40
N VAL A 234 10.44 -15.21 -1.41
CA VAL A 234 9.62 -14.00 -1.25
C VAL A 234 8.21 -14.21 -1.77
N THR A 235 7.23 -13.82 -0.96
CA THR A 235 5.83 -13.77 -1.39
C THR A 235 5.45 -12.34 -1.75
N PHE A 236 4.94 -12.14 -2.97
CA PHE A 236 4.35 -10.89 -3.42
C PHE A 236 2.85 -10.93 -3.20
N THR A 237 2.35 -10.09 -2.29
CA THR A 237 0.91 -10.02 -1.98
C THR A 237 0.28 -8.82 -2.67
N ALA A 238 -0.70 -9.09 -3.52
CA ALA A 238 -1.48 -8.03 -4.15
C ALA A 238 -2.49 -7.46 -3.14
N SER A 239 -2.59 -6.12 -3.02
CA SER A 239 -3.57 -5.46 -2.16
C SER A 239 -4.12 -4.21 -2.82
N HIS A 240 -5.44 -4.02 -2.73
CA HIS A 240 -6.12 -2.81 -3.19
C HIS A 240 -5.90 -1.65 -2.19
N TYR A 241 -5.97 -1.98 -0.89
CA TYR A 241 -5.95 -0.98 0.19
C TYR A 241 -4.55 -0.60 0.69
N VAL A 242 -3.48 -1.28 0.27
CA VAL A 242 -2.10 -0.89 0.65
C VAL A 242 -1.66 0.43 0.01
N TRP A 243 -2.28 0.85 -1.10
CA TRP A 243 -1.95 2.12 -1.76
C TRP A 243 -2.09 3.33 -0.83
N PRO A 244 -1.17 4.30 -0.81
CA PRO A 244 -0.03 4.50 -1.76
C PRO A 244 1.27 3.82 -1.31
N HIS A 245 1.22 2.92 -0.36
CA HIS A 245 2.40 2.32 0.25
C HIS A 245 2.78 1.00 -0.42
N VAL A 246 3.98 0.56 -0.11
CA VAL A 246 4.48 -0.81 -0.28
C VAL A 246 4.91 -1.27 1.10
N ARG A 247 4.55 -2.45 1.49
CA ARG A 247 4.97 -3.02 2.77
C ARG A 247 5.95 -4.15 2.54
N VAL A 248 6.91 -4.28 3.45
CA VAL A 248 7.84 -5.40 3.46
C VAL A 248 7.89 -5.95 4.87
N THR A 249 7.62 -7.23 4.99
CA THR A 249 7.82 -8.01 6.21
C THR A 249 9.03 -8.89 5.98
N CYS A 250 10.06 -8.70 6.81
CA CYS A 250 11.34 -9.38 6.65
C CYS A 250 11.99 -9.81 7.98
N ASP A 251 11.37 -9.48 9.12
CA ASP A 251 11.90 -9.82 10.42
C ASP A 251 11.45 -11.23 10.84
N THR A 252 12.39 -12.03 11.35
CA THR A 252 12.06 -13.36 11.89
C THR A 252 11.11 -13.24 13.09
N PRO A 253 10.16 -14.17 13.25
CA PRO A 253 10.03 -15.45 12.54
C PRO A 253 9.10 -15.39 11.29
N TRP A 254 8.81 -14.20 10.78
CA TRP A 254 7.86 -14.01 9.67
C TRP A 254 8.51 -14.35 8.33
N PRO A 255 7.74 -14.94 7.40
CA PRO A 255 8.23 -15.17 6.04
C PRO A 255 8.44 -13.84 5.32
N LEU A 256 9.43 -13.80 4.43
CA LEU A 256 9.69 -12.63 3.61
C LEU A 256 8.49 -12.34 2.68
N ARG A 257 7.91 -11.16 2.82
CA ARG A 257 6.75 -10.73 2.06
C ARG A 257 6.91 -9.30 1.57
N LEU A 258 6.44 -9.04 0.36
CA LEU A 258 6.29 -7.71 -0.19
C LEU A 258 4.83 -7.52 -0.62
N THR A 259 4.11 -6.66 0.08
CA THR A 259 2.74 -6.29 -0.28
C THR A 259 2.76 -5.06 -1.16
N TYR A 260 2.18 -5.19 -2.36
CA TYR A 260 2.18 -4.17 -3.40
C TYR A 260 0.77 -3.78 -3.81
N PRO A 261 0.55 -2.52 -4.25
CA PRO A 261 -0.76 -2.10 -4.68
C PRO A 261 -1.17 -2.79 -5.99
N ALA A 262 -2.23 -3.59 -5.92
CA ALA A 262 -2.98 -3.99 -7.08
C ALA A 262 -3.79 -2.78 -7.54
N LEU A 263 -3.15 -1.92 -8.35
CA LEU A 263 -3.88 -0.80 -8.95
C LEU A 263 -5.01 -1.38 -9.78
N PRO A 264 -6.28 -0.98 -9.53
CA PRO A 264 -7.33 -1.36 -10.42
C PRO A 264 -6.89 -0.92 -11.82
N LEU A 265 -6.99 -1.81 -12.78
CA LEU A 265 -7.17 -1.35 -14.13
C LEU A 265 -8.31 -0.33 -14.02
N ALA A 266 -8.03 0.92 -14.38
CA ALA A 266 -9.11 1.77 -14.82
C ALA A 266 -9.97 0.86 -15.70
N PRO A 267 -11.30 0.70 -15.45
CA PRO A 267 -12.13 -0.17 -16.27
C PRO A 267 -11.70 0.12 -17.66
N ALA A 268 -11.35 -0.93 -18.42
CA ALA A 268 -10.91 -0.73 -19.79
C ALA A 268 -12.01 0.10 -20.40
N SER A 269 -11.86 1.39 -20.27
CA SER A 269 -12.72 2.38 -20.90
C SER A 269 -12.57 1.97 -22.34
N ALA A 270 -13.63 1.38 -22.88
CA ALA A 270 -13.65 0.91 -24.26
C ALA A 270 -12.92 1.99 -25.02
N ALA A 271 -11.67 1.69 -25.42
CA ALA A 271 -10.71 2.68 -25.84
C ALA A 271 -11.41 3.40 -26.99
N ARG A 272 -11.96 4.58 -26.72
CA ARG A 272 -12.43 5.43 -27.79
C ARG A 272 -11.21 5.60 -28.67
N PRO A 273 -11.28 5.27 -29.95
CA PRO A 273 -10.14 5.41 -30.83
C PRO A 273 -9.66 6.85 -30.70
N THR A 274 -8.48 7.03 -30.10
CA THR A 274 -7.89 8.36 -29.89
C THR A 274 -7.58 8.90 -31.28
N ASN A 275 -8.34 9.88 -31.73
CA ASN A 275 -8.11 10.42 -33.05
C ASN A 275 -6.80 11.23 -33.06
N GLN A 276 -6.22 11.41 -34.23
CA GLN A 276 -4.94 12.13 -34.40
C GLN A 276 -4.95 13.52 -33.76
N GLN A 277 -6.10 14.20 -33.74
CA GLN A 277 -6.27 15.50 -33.16
C GLN A 277 -6.18 15.48 -31.63
N GLU A 278 -6.70 14.44 -30.98
CA GLU A 278 -6.60 14.26 -29.53
C GLU A 278 -5.15 13.96 -29.09
N ILE A 279 -4.44 13.14 -29.88
CA ILE A 279 -3.00 12.88 -29.68
C ILE A 279 -2.23 14.20 -29.70
N LEU A 280 -2.44 15.00 -30.75
CA LEU A 280 -1.78 16.30 -30.89
C LEU A 280 -2.10 17.27 -29.76
N THR A 281 -3.35 17.31 -29.31
CA THR A 281 -3.78 18.16 -28.20
C THR A 281 -3.09 17.76 -26.90
N THR A 282 -3.00 16.46 -26.61
CA THR A 282 -2.35 15.95 -25.40
C THR A 282 -0.83 16.16 -25.45
N LEU A 283 -0.20 15.90 -26.59
CA LEU A 283 1.24 16.16 -26.77
C LEU A 283 1.56 17.65 -26.61
N ARG A 284 0.74 18.56 -27.15
CA ARG A 284 0.90 20.00 -26.94
C ARG A 284 0.73 20.39 -25.46
N ALA A 285 -0.19 19.74 -24.75
CA ALA A 285 -0.36 19.97 -23.32
C ALA A 285 0.85 19.48 -22.51
N LEU A 286 1.56 18.46 -22.94
CA LEU A 286 2.78 17.95 -22.31
C LEU A 286 4.04 18.76 -22.68
N ALA A 287 4.08 19.41 -23.84
CA ALA A 287 5.26 20.08 -24.37
C ALA A 287 5.64 21.39 -23.66
N ALA A 288 5.68 21.37 -22.31
CA ALA A 288 6.21 22.46 -21.50
C ALA A 288 6.76 21.94 -20.18
N ALA A 289 7.99 22.33 -19.81
CA ALA A 289 8.66 21.86 -18.62
C ALA A 289 7.83 22.02 -17.31
N PRO A 290 7.17 23.15 -17.04
CA PRO A 290 6.34 23.26 -15.84
C PRO A 290 5.18 22.27 -15.80
N ARG A 291 4.59 21.89 -16.94
CA ARG A 291 3.47 20.95 -16.99
C ARG A 291 3.92 19.53 -16.76
N LEU A 292 5.11 19.15 -17.26
CA LEU A 292 5.71 17.86 -16.94
C LEU A 292 6.03 17.75 -15.46
N GLN A 293 6.55 18.81 -14.84
CA GLN A 293 6.79 18.84 -13.40
C GLN A 293 5.49 18.73 -12.60
N ILE A 294 4.41 19.41 -13.01
CA ILE A 294 3.08 19.26 -12.39
C ILE A 294 2.63 17.80 -12.46
N ILE A 295 2.73 17.15 -13.60
CA ILE A 295 2.35 15.73 -13.77
C ILE A 295 3.18 14.84 -12.85
N THR A 296 4.50 15.07 -12.74
CA THR A 296 5.38 14.32 -11.84
C THR A 296 4.93 14.46 -10.38
N HIS A 297 4.56 15.67 -9.95
CA HIS A 297 4.06 15.90 -8.60
C HIS A 297 2.67 15.27 -8.37
N LEU A 298 1.80 15.34 -9.37
CA LEU A 298 0.45 14.75 -9.30
C LEU A 298 0.48 13.21 -9.40
N ALA A 299 1.49 12.64 -10.01
CA ALA A 299 1.70 11.18 -10.00
C ALA A 299 2.03 10.63 -8.61
N ALA A 300 2.63 11.48 -7.75
CA ALA A 300 2.93 11.10 -6.37
C ALA A 300 1.70 11.25 -5.45
N GLN A 301 0.94 12.35 -5.59
CA GLN A 301 -0.27 12.60 -4.79
C GLN A 301 -1.12 13.76 -5.36
N ASN A 302 -2.40 13.81 -4.98
CA ASN A 302 -3.28 14.92 -5.32
C ASN A 302 -2.82 16.20 -4.63
N ARG A 303 -2.88 17.34 -5.35
CA ARG A 303 -2.42 18.63 -4.85
C ARG A 303 -3.33 19.76 -5.25
N SER A 304 -3.33 20.81 -4.44
CA SER A 304 -3.96 22.08 -4.75
C SER A 304 -3.08 22.95 -5.67
N THR A 305 -3.68 23.97 -6.30
CA THR A 305 -2.93 24.96 -7.08
C THR A 305 -1.84 25.65 -6.27
N GLN A 306 -2.11 25.95 -4.99
CA GLN A 306 -1.17 26.66 -4.12
C GLN A 306 0.05 25.79 -3.78
N GLU A 307 -0.16 24.51 -3.46
CA GLU A 307 0.93 23.56 -3.20
C GLU A 307 1.83 23.39 -4.42
N LEU A 308 1.24 23.21 -5.61
CA LEU A 308 2.00 23.10 -6.85
C LEU A 308 2.74 24.40 -7.18
N ALA A 309 2.14 25.55 -6.95
CA ALA A 309 2.79 26.85 -7.15
C ALA A 309 4.03 26.98 -6.25
N SER A 310 3.91 26.60 -4.98
CA SER A 310 5.01 26.61 -4.03
C SER A 310 6.13 25.64 -4.42
N LEU A 311 5.78 24.40 -4.81
CA LEU A 311 6.76 23.38 -5.21
C LEU A 311 7.54 23.75 -6.48
N LEU A 312 6.88 24.46 -7.40
CA LEU A 312 7.48 24.82 -8.69
C LEU A 312 8.13 26.21 -8.69
N GLY A 313 7.99 26.97 -7.60
CA GLY A 313 8.47 28.37 -7.54
C GLY A 313 7.73 29.29 -8.50
N LEU A 314 6.45 28.98 -8.81
CA LEU A 314 5.61 29.74 -9.73
C LEU A 314 4.51 30.52 -8.98
N SER A 315 3.93 31.55 -9.62
CA SER A 315 2.74 32.16 -9.07
C SER A 315 1.51 31.25 -9.20
N ALA A 316 0.55 31.38 -8.28
CA ALA A 316 -0.69 30.60 -8.31
C ALA A 316 -1.47 30.78 -9.63
N SER A 317 -1.44 32.00 -10.22
CA SER A 317 -2.11 32.29 -11.49
C SER A 317 -1.46 31.57 -12.68
N VAL A 318 -0.13 31.49 -12.71
CA VAL A 318 0.62 30.76 -13.74
C VAL A 318 0.38 29.24 -13.60
N THR A 319 0.44 28.74 -12.38
CA THR A 319 0.17 27.32 -12.07
C THR A 319 -1.26 26.93 -12.44
N SER A 320 -2.24 27.77 -12.11
CA SER A 320 -3.64 27.56 -12.48
C SER A 320 -3.84 27.48 -14.00
N ARG A 321 -3.13 28.29 -14.77
CA ARG A 321 -3.17 28.24 -16.25
C ARG A 321 -2.60 26.94 -16.77
N HIS A 322 -1.49 26.45 -16.23
CA HIS A 322 -0.91 25.15 -16.60
C HIS A 322 -1.85 24.00 -16.25
N LEU A 323 -2.44 24.01 -15.06
CA LEU A 323 -3.42 23.01 -14.63
C LEU A 323 -4.65 23.00 -15.52
N HIS A 324 -5.17 24.18 -15.90
CA HIS A 324 -6.29 24.28 -16.82
C HIS A 324 -5.99 23.62 -18.18
N GLN A 325 -4.79 23.85 -18.74
CA GLN A 325 -4.38 23.22 -20.00
C GLN A 325 -4.26 21.69 -19.87
N LEU A 326 -3.75 21.18 -18.75
CA LEU A 326 -3.69 19.74 -18.47
C LEU A 326 -5.10 19.15 -18.32
N THR A 327 -6.00 19.86 -17.64
CA THR A 327 -7.40 19.43 -17.47
C THR A 327 -8.15 19.42 -18.81
N GLN A 328 -7.95 20.43 -19.66
CA GLN A 328 -8.54 20.47 -21.00
C GLN A 328 -8.05 19.31 -21.90
N ALA A 329 -6.81 18.88 -21.71
CA ALA A 329 -6.26 17.72 -22.42
C ALA A 329 -6.69 16.37 -21.79
N GLY A 330 -7.49 16.38 -20.71
CA GLY A 330 -7.94 15.20 -20.01
C GLY A 330 -6.86 14.52 -19.15
N LEU A 331 -5.70 15.15 -18.97
CA LEU A 331 -4.58 14.60 -18.22
C LEU A 331 -4.75 14.73 -16.71
N THR A 332 -5.59 15.65 -16.27
CA THR A 332 -5.90 15.85 -14.86
C THR A 332 -7.40 16.02 -14.65
N THR A 333 -7.85 15.57 -13.47
CA THR A 333 -9.21 15.78 -12.99
C THR A 333 -9.19 16.69 -11.76
N THR A 334 -10.31 17.32 -11.46
CA THR A 334 -10.44 18.19 -10.30
C THR A 334 -11.50 17.69 -9.35
N ARG A 335 -11.23 17.86 -8.04
CA ARG A 335 -12.18 17.58 -6.99
C ARG A 335 -12.15 18.69 -5.95
N ARG A 336 -13.35 19.12 -5.51
CA ARG A 336 -13.45 20.12 -4.44
C ARG A 336 -13.55 19.43 -3.08
N GLU A 337 -12.64 19.80 -2.17
CA GLU A 337 -12.64 19.38 -0.77
C GLU A 337 -12.66 20.61 0.13
N GLY A 338 -13.84 20.94 0.67
CA GLY A 338 -14.03 22.16 1.45
C GLY A 338 -13.72 23.41 0.64
N TYR A 339 -12.72 24.17 1.08
CA TYR A 339 -12.23 25.39 0.41
C TYR A 339 -11.21 25.13 -0.69
N TYR A 340 -10.67 23.90 -0.79
CA TYR A 340 -9.61 23.56 -1.73
C TYR A 340 -10.15 22.85 -2.97
N VAL A 341 -9.52 23.16 -4.11
CA VAL A 341 -9.64 22.38 -5.35
C VAL A 341 -8.37 21.55 -5.47
N LEU A 342 -8.52 20.24 -5.36
CA LEU A 342 -7.45 19.27 -5.55
C LEU A 342 -7.45 18.79 -6.99
N TYR A 343 -6.25 18.70 -7.56
CA TYR A 343 -6.00 18.13 -8.87
C TYR A 343 -5.43 16.73 -8.70
N SER A 344 -5.88 15.82 -9.55
CA SER A 344 -5.42 14.43 -9.62
C SER A 344 -4.97 14.13 -11.04
N LEU A 345 -3.89 13.36 -11.21
CA LEU A 345 -3.51 12.84 -12.51
C LEU A 345 -4.52 11.78 -12.96
N ASP A 346 -4.78 11.72 -14.27
CA ASP A 346 -5.47 10.60 -14.91
C ASP A 346 -4.44 9.71 -15.62
N PRO A 347 -3.95 8.61 -14.97
CA PRO A 347 -2.96 7.71 -15.55
C PRO A 347 -3.50 7.00 -16.81
N ALA A 348 -4.80 6.69 -16.84
CA ALA A 348 -5.41 5.99 -17.96
C ALA A 348 -5.31 6.81 -19.25
N ARG A 349 -5.37 8.14 -19.14
CA ARG A 349 -5.19 9.04 -20.29
C ARG A 349 -3.77 9.01 -20.83
N LEU A 350 -2.76 8.92 -19.97
CA LEU A 350 -1.35 8.79 -20.38
C LEU A 350 -1.11 7.46 -21.09
N ASP A 351 -1.65 6.36 -20.56
CA ASP A 351 -1.54 5.03 -21.15
C ASP A 351 -2.23 4.95 -22.54
N GLN A 352 -3.40 5.59 -22.69
CA GLN A 352 -4.09 5.69 -23.98
C GLN A 352 -3.24 6.40 -25.02
N ILE A 353 -2.59 7.52 -24.67
CA ILE A 353 -1.72 8.26 -25.59
C ILE A 353 -0.47 7.44 -25.92
N ALA A 354 0.16 6.80 -24.94
CA ALA A 354 1.32 5.94 -25.18
C ALA A 354 0.97 4.78 -26.13
N THR A 355 -0.17 4.14 -25.92
CA THR A 355 -0.69 3.08 -26.80
C THR A 355 -0.99 3.61 -28.20
N ALA A 356 -1.64 4.76 -28.32
CA ALA A 356 -1.95 5.36 -29.60
C ALA A 356 -0.68 5.75 -30.39
N LEU A 357 0.37 6.23 -29.70
CA LEU A 357 1.66 6.53 -30.34
C LEU A 357 2.38 5.26 -30.81
N THR A 358 2.33 4.17 -30.05
CA THR A 358 2.93 2.89 -30.46
C THR A 358 2.23 2.27 -31.67
N THR A 359 0.92 2.52 -31.83
CA THR A 359 0.17 2.06 -33.01
C THR A 359 0.46 2.87 -34.28
N LEU A 360 1.06 4.05 -34.17
CA LEU A 360 1.52 4.84 -35.34
C LEU A 360 2.82 4.29 -35.97
N THR A 361 3.56 3.45 -35.25
CA THR A 361 4.74 2.78 -35.80
C THR A 361 4.31 1.51 -36.54
N PRO A 362 4.62 1.35 -37.83
CA PRO A 362 4.37 0.09 -38.49
C PRO A 362 5.15 -1.01 -37.76
N LYS A 363 4.46 -2.11 -37.43
CA LYS A 363 5.10 -3.32 -36.92
C LYS A 363 6.16 -3.72 -37.96
N PRO A 364 7.44 -3.91 -37.60
CA PRO A 364 8.36 -4.50 -38.58
C PRO A 364 7.80 -5.88 -38.92
N ASP A 365 7.56 -6.10 -40.19
CA ASP A 365 7.17 -7.40 -40.70
C ASP A 365 8.19 -8.44 -40.28
N ALA A 366 7.74 -9.52 -39.63
CA ALA A 366 8.53 -10.63 -39.10
C ALA A 366 9.13 -11.47 -40.25
#